data_aca3b5bc91802e6a6b30def482356185
#
_entry.id   aca3b5bc91802e6a6b30def482356185
#
_cell.length_a   1.000
_cell.length_b   1.000
_cell.length_c   1.000
_cell.angle_alpha   90.00
_cell.angle_beta   90.00
_cell.angle_gamma   90.00
#
_symmetry.space_group_name_H-M   'P 1'
#
loop_
_entity.id
_entity.type
_entity.pdbx_description
1 polymer ?
#
loop_
_entity_poly.entity_id
_entity_poly.type
_entity_poly.pdbx_seq_one_letter_code
_entity_poly.pdbx_strand_id
1 'polypeptide(L)'
;AIMAGNLRARALPVFDQQAWDGVTWSDITVGNQAPSTYNDGAFPIVVTNAGAMTERFALRVLTGGTDVEVIGEHIGNLGTFSRNQAIAPSNFFSGAPYFTLPAAGWGAGWVPGNTLFLQTVGTYYPMAVIRATQPSEAIGTDYAFELTERGDVDRAPTNPVI
;
A
#
# COMPACT_ATOMS: atom_id res chain seq x y z
N ALA A 1 -19.84 9.04 -12.96
CA ALA A 1 -18.63 8.39 -13.48
C ALA A 1 -17.66 8.23 -12.32
N ILE A 2 -17.44 7.02 -11.88
CA ILE A 2 -16.37 6.70 -10.92
C ILE A 2 -15.08 6.83 -11.73
N MET A 3 -14.32 7.87 -11.46
CA MET A 3 -13.00 8.00 -12.05
C MET A 3 -12.12 6.89 -11.44
N ALA A 4 -11.71 5.94 -12.26
CA ALA A 4 -10.69 4.99 -11.86
C ALA A 4 -9.44 5.78 -11.44
N GLY A 5 -9.13 5.76 -10.14
CA GLY A 5 -7.92 6.38 -9.63
C GLY A 5 -6.73 5.65 -10.24
N ASN A 6 -5.73 6.38 -10.66
CA ASN A 6 -4.52 5.77 -11.21
C ASN A 6 -3.80 4.98 -10.12
N LEU A 7 -3.71 3.66 -10.29
CA LEU A 7 -2.87 2.82 -9.47
C LEU A 7 -1.43 3.26 -9.58
N ARG A 8 -0.81 3.57 -8.45
CA ARG A 8 0.60 3.95 -8.42
C ARG A 8 1.22 3.62 -7.07
N ALA A 9 2.52 3.44 -7.08
CA ALA A 9 3.32 3.35 -5.87
C ALA A 9 4.59 4.16 -6.05
N ARG A 10 5.09 4.73 -4.97
CA ARG A 10 6.31 5.52 -4.94
C ARG A 10 7.09 5.27 -3.67
N ALA A 11 8.41 5.10 -3.80
CA ALA A 11 9.33 5.12 -2.69
C ALA A 11 9.75 6.56 -2.36
N LEU A 12 9.86 6.87 -1.08
CA LEU A 12 10.33 8.17 -0.60
C LEU A 12 11.82 8.11 -0.27
N PRO A 13 12.54 9.24 -0.38
CA PRO A 13 13.94 9.31 0.04
C PRO A 13 14.10 8.97 1.53
N VAL A 14 15.22 8.34 1.86
CA VAL A 14 15.60 8.01 3.25
C VAL A 14 16.58 9.06 3.76
N PHE A 15 16.39 9.50 4.99
CA PHE A 15 17.23 10.48 5.66
C PHE A 15 17.95 9.86 6.87
N ASP A 16 19.21 10.26 7.11
CA ASP A 16 20.09 9.62 8.09
C ASP A 16 19.65 9.82 9.54
N GLN A 17 18.93 10.89 9.83
CA GLN A 17 18.38 11.18 11.18
C GLN A 17 16.90 10.80 11.32
N GLN A 18 16.33 10.25 10.29
CA GLN A 18 14.93 9.81 10.30
C GLN A 18 14.85 8.37 10.82
N ALA A 19 14.94 8.21 12.13
CA ALA A 19 14.57 6.97 12.79
C ALA A 19 13.06 7.01 13.01
N TRP A 20 12.33 6.08 12.38
CA TRP A 20 10.92 5.95 12.65
C TRP A 20 10.72 5.27 14.02
N ASP A 21 9.94 5.92 14.87
CA ASP A 21 9.63 5.46 16.22
C ASP A 21 8.60 4.31 16.26
N GLY A 22 8.05 3.95 15.10
CA GLY A 22 7.03 2.92 14.97
C GLY A 22 5.60 3.43 15.11
N VAL A 23 5.42 4.70 15.39
CA VAL A 23 4.11 5.30 15.68
C VAL A 23 3.83 6.54 14.86
N THR A 24 4.84 7.42 14.71
CA THR A 24 4.62 8.73 14.08
C THR A 24 4.76 8.65 12.56
N TRP A 25 3.66 8.87 11.86
CA TRP A 25 3.62 8.97 10.41
C TRP A 25 3.74 10.43 10.00
N SER A 26 4.97 10.83 9.68
CA SER A 26 5.27 12.21 9.30
C SER A 26 5.97 12.24 7.95
N ASP A 27 5.64 13.24 7.14
CA ASP A 27 6.35 13.55 5.91
C ASP A 27 7.56 14.48 6.16
N ILE A 28 7.82 14.81 7.43
CA ILE A 28 8.95 15.65 7.81
C ILE A 28 10.24 14.84 7.70
N THR A 29 11.15 15.33 6.90
CA THR A 29 12.49 14.78 6.73
C THR A 29 13.46 15.45 7.69
N VAL A 30 14.32 14.67 8.34
CA VAL A 30 15.31 15.16 9.32
C VAL A 30 16.69 14.66 8.93
N GLY A 31 17.67 15.56 8.89
CA GLY A 31 19.06 15.25 8.55
C GLY A 31 19.34 15.32 7.05
N ASN A 32 20.43 14.67 6.64
CA ASN A 32 20.83 14.58 5.25
C ASN A 32 20.23 13.36 4.58
N GLN A 33 20.01 13.44 3.27
CA GLN A 33 19.56 12.26 2.54
C GLN A 33 20.60 11.15 2.67
N ALA A 34 20.17 10.00 3.16
CA ALA A 34 21.04 8.84 3.30
C ALA A 34 21.44 8.28 1.92
N PRO A 35 22.61 7.63 1.80
CA PRO A 35 22.97 6.93 0.57
C PRO A 35 22.06 5.75 0.25
N SER A 36 21.42 5.18 1.27
CA SER A 36 20.43 4.13 1.09
C SER A 36 19.17 4.68 0.40
N THR A 37 18.91 4.17 -0.78
CA THR A 37 17.74 4.53 -1.59
C THR A 37 17.12 3.29 -2.19
N TYR A 38 15.86 3.39 -2.55
CA TYR A 38 15.20 2.44 -3.43
C TYR A 38 15.02 3.08 -4.81
N ASN A 39 15.51 2.42 -5.86
CA ASN A 39 15.41 2.92 -7.22
C ASN A 39 14.12 2.44 -7.89
N ASP A 40 13.01 3.11 -7.61
CA ASP A 40 11.70 2.80 -8.18
C ASP A 40 11.58 3.21 -9.66
N GLY A 41 12.45 4.07 -10.15
CA GLY A 41 12.50 4.42 -11.57
C GLY A 41 13.00 3.28 -12.46
N ALA A 42 14.05 2.55 -12.03
CA ALA A 42 14.56 1.39 -12.75
C ALA A 42 13.85 0.08 -12.37
N PHE A 43 13.37 -0.02 -11.13
CA PHE A 43 12.70 -1.19 -10.57
C PHE A 43 11.34 -0.77 -9.98
N PRO A 44 10.35 -0.52 -10.83
CA PRO A 44 9.08 0.03 -10.40
C PRO A 44 8.36 -0.90 -9.42
N ILE A 45 7.74 -0.28 -8.43
CA ILE A 45 6.89 -0.99 -7.48
C ILE A 45 5.60 -1.36 -8.19
N VAL A 46 5.28 -2.65 -8.19
CA VAL A 46 4.09 -3.16 -8.87
C VAL A 46 2.90 -3.12 -7.93
N VAL A 47 1.80 -2.53 -8.37
CA VAL A 47 0.49 -2.54 -7.71
C VAL A 47 -0.58 -3.01 -8.67
N THR A 48 -1.56 -3.74 -8.16
CA THR A 48 -2.66 -4.27 -8.96
C THR A 48 -4.01 -3.93 -8.34
N ASN A 49 -5.04 -3.86 -9.15
CA ASN A 49 -6.42 -3.60 -8.65
C ASN A 49 -6.91 -4.65 -7.64
N ALA A 50 -6.35 -5.86 -7.70
CA ALA A 50 -6.77 -6.95 -6.82
C ALA A 50 -6.31 -6.77 -5.37
N GLY A 51 -5.14 -6.16 -5.15
CA GLY A 51 -4.53 -6.07 -3.83
C GLY A 51 -4.26 -4.66 -3.33
N ALA A 52 -4.07 -3.71 -4.24
CA ALA A 52 -3.67 -2.37 -3.86
C ALA A 52 -4.78 -1.59 -3.13
N MET A 53 -4.36 -0.81 -2.16
CA MET A 53 -5.19 0.19 -1.50
C MET A 53 -4.39 1.49 -1.35
N THR A 54 -5.07 2.59 -1.07
CA THR A 54 -4.38 3.84 -0.74
C THR A 54 -3.88 3.74 0.68
N GLU A 55 -2.54 3.66 0.83
CA GLU A 55 -1.90 3.40 2.12
C GLU A 55 -0.47 3.95 2.13
N ARG A 56 0.02 4.29 3.32
CA ARG A 56 1.43 4.53 3.57
C ARG A 56 2.03 3.32 4.25
N PHE A 57 3.18 2.88 3.77
CA PHE A 57 3.91 1.75 4.33
C PHE A 57 5.28 2.22 4.80
N ALA A 58 5.73 1.67 5.91
CA ALA A 58 7.09 1.79 6.40
C ALA A 58 7.76 0.42 6.33
N LEU A 59 8.90 0.36 5.66
CA LEU A 59 9.76 -0.82 5.59
C LEU A 59 11.01 -0.53 6.41
N ARG A 60 11.03 -0.98 7.66
CA ARG A 60 12.11 -0.74 8.62
C ARG A 60 13.14 -1.85 8.55
N VAL A 61 14.39 -1.50 8.28
CA VAL A 61 15.51 -2.44 8.24
C VAL A 61 15.80 -2.95 9.66
N LEU A 62 15.79 -4.26 9.81
CA LEU A 62 16.04 -4.95 11.07
C LEU A 62 17.52 -5.18 11.33
N THR A 63 17.82 -5.63 12.56
CA THR A 63 19.19 -6.04 12.95
C THR A 63 19.71 -7.09 11.98
N GLY A 64 20.95 -6.90 11.49
CA GLY A 64 21.54 -7.74 10.45
C GLY A 64 21.43 -7.15 9.04
N GLY A 65 20.57 -6.15 8.83
CA GLY A 65 20.53 -5.36 7.60
C GLY A 65 19.90 -6.06 6.39
N THR A 66 19.51 -7.33 6.51
CA THR A 66 18.94 -8.11 5.40
C THR A 66 17.41 -8.08 5.38
N ASP A 67 16.81 -8.10 6.54
CA ASP A 67 15.37 -8.21 6.67
C ASP A 67 14.73 -6.86 6.99
N VAL A 68 13.51 -6.70 6.57
CA VAL A 68 12.68 -5.52 6.85
C VAL A 68 11.35 -5.94 7.45
N GLU A 69 10.91 -5.18 8.41
CA GLU A 69 9.53 -5.23 8.91
C GLU A 69 8.67 -4.31 8.07
N VAL A 70 7.55 -4.80 7.59
CA VAL A 70 6.61 -4.03 6.77
C VAL A 70 5.40 -3.67 7.61
N ILE A 71 5.10 -2.38 7.69
CA ILE A 71 4.01 -1.86 8.49
C ILE A 71 3.21 -0.87 7.65
N GLY A 72 1.90 -1.03 7.61
CA GLY A 72 0.97 -0.05 7.04
C GLY A 72 0.40 0.86 8.10
N GLU A 73 0.17 2.12 7.76
CA GLU A 73 -0.33 3.15 8.69
C GLU A 73 -1.67 2.77 9.31
N HIS A 74 -2.60 2.26 8.49
CA HIS A 74 -3.94 1.91 8.94
C HIS A 74 -4.12 0.40 9.12
N ILE A 75 -3.35 -0.41 8.40
CA ILE A 75 -3.50 -1.87 8.39
C ILE A 75 -2.56 -2.59 9.36
N GLY A 76 -1.58 -1.87 9.94
CA GLY A 76 -0.68 -2.41 10.95
C GLY A 76 0.47 -3.26 10.39
N ASN A 77 1.02 -4.13 11.22
CA ASN A 77 2.19 -4.95 10.88
C ASN A 77 1.82 -6.10 9.93
N LEU A 78 2.51 -6.17 8.81
CA LEU A 78 2.32 -7.17 7.76
C LEU A 78 3.36 -8.29 7.80
N GLY A 79 4.34 -8.20 8.70
CA GLY A 79 5.37 -9.20 8.90
C GLY A 79 6.77 -8.77 8.47
N THR A 80 7.68 -9.74 8.49
CA THR A 80 9.09 -9.57 8.16
C THR A 80 9.39 -10.22 6.81
N PHE A 81 10.14 -9.51 5.98
CA PHE A 81 10.49 -9.93 4.62
C PHE A 81 11.98 -9.73 4.38
N SER A 82 12.59 -10.57 3.54
CA SER A 82 13.97 -10.41 3.14
C SER A 82 14.11 -9.46 1.95
N ARG A 83 15.06 -8.51 2.03
CA ARG A 83 15.40 -7.62 0.92
C ARG A 83 16.05 -8.33 -0.26
N ASN A 84 16.54 -9.55 -0.06
CA ASN A 84 17.13 -10.39 -1.11
C ASN A 84 16.08 -11.02 -2.03
N GLN A 85 14.81 -10.86 -1.72
CA GLN A 85 13.69 -11.35 -2.50
C GLN A 85 12.68 -10.22 -2.75
N ALA A 86 11.77 -10.44 -3.66
CA ALA A 86 10.66 -9.51 -3.84
C ALA A 86 9.78 -9.49 -2.59
N ILE A 87 9.49 -8.31 -2.09
CA ILE A 87 8.62 -8.09 -0.94
C ILE A 87 7.19 -7.89 -1.44
N ALA A 88 6.31 -8.81 -1.09
CA ALA A 88 4.94 -8.82 -1.58
C ALA A 88 3.96 -9.18 -0.45
N PRO A 89 3.68 -8.25 0.49
CA PRO A 89 2.76 -8.50 1.59
C PRO A 89 1.35 -8.69 1.07
N SER A 90 0.71 -9.79 1.49
CA SER A 90 -0.64 -10.15 1.03
C SER A 90 -1.71 -9.31 1.69
N ASN A 91 -2.64 -8.82 0.90
CA ASN A 91 -3.86 -8.20 1.37
C ASN A 91 -4.77 -9.28 2.00
N PHE A 92 -5.14 -9.05 3.25
CA PHE A 92 -5.93 -10.00 4.02
C PHE A 92 -7.27 -10.36 3.36
N PHE A 93 -7.90 -9.40 2.68
CA PHE A 93 -9.21 -9.59 2.09
C PHE A 93 -9.19 -10.28 0.73
N SER A 94 -8.22 -9.93 -0.12
CA SER A 94 -8.16 -10.43 -1.49
C SER A 94 -7.16 -11.56 -1.70
N GLY A 95 -6.20 -11.72 -0.77
CA GLY A 95 -5.07 -12.63 -0.94
C GLY A 95 -4.02 -12.15 -1.95
N ALA A 96 -4.31 -11.12 -2.73
CA ALA A 96 -3.35 -10.53 -3.64
C ALA A 96 -2.39 -9.58 -2.90
N PRO A 97 -1.17 -9.34 -3.40
CA PRO A 97 -0.25 -8.41 -2.74
C PRO A 97 -0.78 -6.97 -2.72
N TYR A 98 -0.59 -6.27 -1.59
CA TYR A 98 -0.81 -4.82 -1.52
C TYR A 98 0.09 -4.08 -2.52
N PHE A 99 1.32 -4.54 -2.62
CA PHE A 99 2.32 -4.11 -3.59
C PHE A 99 3.35 -5.22 -3.77
N THR A 100 4.14 -5.14 -4.83
CA THR A 100 5.34 -5.98 -4.99
C THR A 100 6.53 -5.07 -5.21
N LEU A 101 7.50 -5.15 -4.29
CA LEU A 101 8.73 -4.38 -4.31
C LEU A 101 9.87 -5.29 -4.80
N PRO A 102 10.39 -5.10 -6.02
CA PRO A 102 11.49 -5.90 -6.57
C PRO A 102 12.77 -5.80 -5.71
N ALA A 103 13.43 -6.93 -5.48
CA ALA A 103 14.68 -6.96 -4.71
C ALA A 103 15.81 -6.13 -5.35
N ALA A 104 15.87 -6.06 -6.67
CA ALA A 104 16.93 -5.36 -7.38
C ALA A 104 16.90 -3.82 -7.22
N GLY A 105 15.79 -3.27 -6.72
CA GLY A 105 15.68 -1.83 -6.48
C GLY A 105 16.38 -1.33 -5.23
N TRP A 106 16.77 -2.22 -4.32
CA TRP A 106 17.50 -1.85 -3.13
C TRP A 106 18.95 -1.44 -3.45
N GLY A 107 19.28 -0.19 -3.18
CA GLY A 107 20.64 0.31 -3.28
C GLY A 107 21.53 -0.14 -2.11
N ALA A 108 22.74 0.37 -2.07
CA ALA A 108 23.69 0.12 -0.98
C ALA A 108 23.44 1.06 0.22
N GLY A 109 24.14 0.79 1.33
CA GLY A 109 24.17 1.69 2.49
C GLY A 109 23.02 1.54 3.48
N TRP A 110 22.20 0.53 3.36
CA TRP A 110 21.12 0.24 4.30
C TRP A 110 21.67 -0.31 5.61
N VAL A 111 21.35 0.34 6.70
CA VAL A 111 21.71 -0.07 8.07
C VAL A 111 20.45 -0.29 8.91
N PRO A 112 20.54 -1.08 10.00
CA PRO A 112 19.43 -1.27 10.92
C PRO A 112 18.83 0.05 11.39
N GLY A 113 17.51 0.15 11.38
CA GLY A 113 16.77 1.37 11.74
C GLY A 113 16.43 2.27 10.56
N ASN A 114 17.14 2.18 9.43
CA ASN A 114 16.69 2.91 8.24
C ASN A 114 15.30 2.46 7.83
N THR A 115 14.47 3.39 7.46
CA THR A 115 13.09 3.14 7.09
C THR A 115 12.80 3.68 5.70
N LEU A 116 12.40 2.80 4.81
CA LEU A 116 11.87 3.17 3.50
C LEU A 116 10.37 3.42 3.64
N PHE A 117 9.94 4.65 3.40
CA PHE A 117 8.53 4.94 3.27
C PHE A 117 8.08 4.73 1.82
N LEU A 118 6.95 4.09 1.69
CA LEU A 118 6.33 3.78 0.41
C LEU A 118 4.87 4.21 0.46
N GLN A 119 4.45 4.90 -0.58
CA GLN A 119 3.05 5.30 -0.73
C GLN A 119 2.44 4.55 -1.91
N THR A 120 1.27 3.98 -1.69
CA THR A 120 0.45 3.40 -2.74
C THR A 120 -0.84 4.18 -2.90
N VAL A 121 -1.34 4.21 -4.11
CA VAL A 121 -2.67 4.73 -4.42
C VAL A 121 -3.45 3.61 -5.07
N GLY A 122 -4.47 3.14 -4.38
CA GLY A 122 -5.41 2.14 -4.89
C GLY A 122 -6.59 2.80 -5.59
N THR A 123 -7.31 2.01 -6.36
CA THR A 123 -8.55 2.43 -7.03
C THR A 123 -9.78 2.23 -6.15
N TYR A 124 -9.58 1.77 -4.92
CA TYR A 124 -10.66 1.45 -4.01
C TYR A 124 -11.30 2.72 -3.44
N TYR A 125 -12.55 2.94 -3.78
CA TYR A 125 -13.42 3.88 -3.08
C TYR A 125 -14.44 3.08 -2.29
N PRO A 126 -14.52 3.23 -0.96
CA PRO A 126 -15.57 2.59 -0.19
C PRO A 126 -16.91 3.12 -0.64
N MET A 127 -17.78 2.24 -1.10
CA MET A 127 -19.16 2.58 -1.43
C MET A 127 -20.04 2.19 -0.23
N ALA A 128 -20.64 3.18 0.40
CA ALA A 128 -21.61 2.94 1.46
C ALA A 128 -23.00 2.80 0.85
N VAL A 129 -23.64 1.66 1.08
CA VAL A 129 -25.04 1.45 0.74
C VAL A 129 -25.87 1.68 1.99
N ILE A 130 -26.68 2.74 1.97
CA ILE A 130 -27.60 3.05 3.05
C ILE A 130 -28.99 2.51 2.66
N ARG A 131 -29.51 1.57 3.43
CA ARG A 131 -30.88 1.11 3.31
C ARG A 131 -31.72 1.82 4.36
N ALA A 132 -32.71 2.59 3.90
CA ALA A 132 -33.77 3.09 4.77
C ALA A 132 -34.98 2.18 4.63
N THR A 133 -35.43 1.62 5.75
CA THR A 133 -36.69 0.89 5.82
C THR A 133 -37.75 1.79 6.45
N GLN A 134 -38.85 1.98 5.75
CA GLN A 134 -40.00 2.67 6.32
C GLN A 134 -40.84 1.67 7.15
N PRO A 135 -41.51 2.12 8.21
CA PRO A 135 -42.45 1.31 8.93
C PRO A 135 -43.55 0.81 7.99
N SER A 136 -43.86 -0.47 8.05
CA SER A 136 -44.95 -1.09 7.28
C SER A 136 -45.89 -1.77 8.25
N GLU A 137 -47.19 -1.72 7.98
CA GLU A 137 -48.22 -2.42 8.76
C GLU A 137 -48.22 -3.93 8.50
N ALA A 138 -47.56 -4.38 7.45
CA ALA A 138 -47.45 -5.79 7.11
C ALA A 138 -46.06 -6.33 7.39
N ILE A 139 -45.99 -7.44 8.12
CA ILE A 139 -44.78 -8.21 8.30
C ILE A 139 -44.74 -9.26 7.17
N GLY A 140 -43.94 -8.98 6.14
CA GLY A 140 -43.67 -9.94 5.07
C GLY A 140 -42.30 -10.62 5.31
N THR A 141 -42.18 -11.87 4.91
CA THR A 141 -40.94 -12.65 5.00
C THR A 141 -40.12 -12.62 3.70
N ASP A 142 -40.59 -11.94 2.68
CA ASP A 142 -40.11 -11.98 1.30
C ASP A 142 -39.53 -10.65 0.84
N TYR A 143 -39.02 -9.84 1.78
CA TYR A 143 -38.26 -8.64 1.44
C TYR A 143 -36.85 -9.02 0.97
N ALA A 144 -36.71 -9.24 -0.32
CA ALA A 144 -35.42 -9.39 -0.97
C ALA A 144 -35.08 -8.11 -1.75
N PHE A 145 -33.81 -7.69 -1.72
CA PHE A 145 -33.30 -6.73 -2.68
C PHE A 145 -32.01 -7.26 -3.27
N GLU A 146 -31.82 -7.00 -4.53
CA GLU A 146 -30.59 -7.33 -5.25
C GLU A 146 -29.77 -6.06 -5.44
N LEU A 147 -28.52 -6.10 -5.01
CA LEU A 147 -27.54 -5.06 -5.31
C LEU A 147 -26.65 -5.57 -6.44
N THR A 148 -26.76 -4.97 -7.61
CA THR A 148 -25.87 -5.27 -8.72
C THR A 148 -24.82 -4.16 -8.83
N GLU A 149 -23.56 -4.51 -8.58
CA GLU A 149 -22.41 -3.64 -8.84
C GLU A 149 -21.87 -3.95 -10.25
N ARG A 150 -21.74 -2.91 -11.06
CA ARG A 150 -21.03 -2.98 -12.34
C ARG A 150 -19.85 -2.07 -12.28
N GLY A 151 -18.66 -2.65 -12.41
CA GLY A 151 -17.39 -1.92 -12.51
C GLY A 151 -16.67 -2.32 -13.78
N ASP A 152 -16.09 -1.36 -14.46
CA ASP A 152 -15.07 -1.64 -15.47
C ASP A 152 -13.74 -1.78 -14.74
N VAL A 153 -13.09 -2.92 -14.93
CA VAL A 153 -11.71 -3.12 -14.48
C VAL A 153 -10.82 -2.41 -15.50
N ASP A 154 -10.34 -1.24 -15.15
CA ASP A 154 -9.33 -0.58 -15.94
C ASP A 154 -8.05 -1.43 -15.89
N ARG A 155 -7.63 -1.94 -17.03
CA ARG A 155 -6.34 -2.63 -17.12
C ARG A 155 -5.26 -1.61 -16.80
N ALA A 156 -4.25 -2.06 -16.08
CA ALA A 156 -3.12 -1.25 -15.67
C ALA A 156 -2.77 -0.24 -16.76
N PRO A 157 -2.77 1.06 -16.45
CA PRO A 157 -2.50 2.06 -17.45
C PRO A 157 -1.14 1.78 -18.05
N THR A 158 -1.06 1.67 -19.37
CA THR A 158 0.19 1.56 -20.11
C THR A 158 0.98 2.86 -20.09
N ASN A 159 0.45 3.86 -19.40
CA ASN A 159 1.06 5.18 -19.31
C ASN A 159 1.41 5.47 -17.86
N PRO A 160 2.72 5.64 -17.52
CA PRO A 160 3.09 6.10 -16.21
C PRO A 160 2.53 7.52 -16.03
N VAL A 161 1.74 7.70 -15.02
CA VAL A 161 1.30 9.04 -14.65
C VAL A 161 2.50 9.78 -14.08
N ILE A 162 2.80 10.87 -14.68
CA ILE A 162 3.84 11.83 -14.32
C ILE A 162 3.50 12.47 -12.96
#